data_e914423bfdfad048a37abbe19618b6fe
#
_entry.id   e914423bfdfad048a37abbe19618b6fe
#
_cell.length_a   1.000
_cell.length_b   1.000
_cell.length_c   1.000
_cell.angle_alpha   90.00
_cell.angle_beta   90.00
_cell.angle_gamma   90.00
#
_symmetry.space_group_name_H-M   'P 1'
#
loop_
_entity.id
_entity.type
_entity.pdbx_description
1 polymer ?
#
loop_
_entity_poly.entity_id
_entity_poly.type
_entity_poly.pdbx_seq_one_letter_code
_entity_poly.pdbx_strand_id
1 'polypeptide(L)'
;MDQTTINQIIHHLKGSLINSGIQVDSIALFGSALTGDMHDDSDIDIIVISVDFRDKDIFERAKLTMFPEIMTLRKFKVPMDILNMSPEEYEELNQKLMFQTKIVA
;
A
#
# COMPACT_ATOMS: atom_id res chain seq x y z
N MET A 1 16.17 -5.88 2.94
CA MET A 1 15.79 -4.86 1.93
C MET A 1 16.03 -3.49 2.51
N ASP A 2 16.71 -2.62 1.76
CA ASP A 2 17.03 -1.29 2.28
C ASP A 2 15.89 -0.29 2.06
N GLN A 3 16.00 0.86 2.71
CA GLN A 3 14.97 1.89 2.64
C GLN A 3 14.86 2.49 1.22
N THR A 4 15.97 2.58 0.51
CA THR A 4 15.96 3.10 -0.86
C THR A 4 15.10 2.24 -1.78
N THR A 5 15.24 0.92 -1.69
CA THR A 5 14.44 -0.02 -2.48
C THR A 5 12.97 0.08 -2.11
N ILE A 6 12.66 0.16 -0.82
CA ILE A 6 11.27 0.34 -0.36
C ILE A 6 10.67 1.61 -0.94
N ASN A 7 11.42 2.72 -0.90
CA ASN A 7 10.96 4.00 -1.44
C ASN A 7 10.70 3.93 -2.95
N GLN A 8 11.55 3.22 -3.69
CA GLN A 8 11.38 3.03 -5.13
C GLN A 8 10.12 2.22 -5.44
N ILE A 9 9.86 1.17 -4.66
CA ILE A 9 8.66 0.35 -4.82
C ILE A 9 7.41 1.18 -4.57
N ILE A 10 7.38 1.93 -3.48
CA ILE A 10 6.25 2.80 -3.12
C ILE A 10 6.00 3.84 -4.20
N HIS A 11 7.06 4.48 -4.69
CA HIS A 11 6.95 5.49 -5.75
C HIS A 11 6.37 4.89 -7.03
N HIS A 12 6.85 3.72 -7.43
CA HIS A 12 6.37 3.02 -8.62
C HIS A 12 4.90 2.62 -8.48
N LEU A 13 4.54 2.05 -7.33
CA LEU A 13 3.16 1.64 -7.06
C LEU A 13 2.22 2.84 -7.13
N LYS A 14 2.57 3.93 -6.46
CA LYS A 14 1.75 5.15 -6.46
C LYS A 14 1.55 5.69 -7.87
N GLY A 15 2.63 5.79 -8.65
CA GLY A 15 2.56 6.25 -10.03
C GLY A 15 1.68 5.35 -10.91
N SER A 16 1.79 4.04 -10.75
CA SER A 16 0.99 3.08 -11.51
C SER A 16 -0.48 3.16 -11.14
N LEU A 17 -0.80 3.35 -9.86
CA LEU A 17 -2.17 3.55 -9.39
C LEU A 17 -2.78 4.81 -10.00
N ILE A 18 -2.04 5.91 -9.97
CA ILE A 18 -2.49 7.18 -10.55
C ILE A 18 -2.71 7.03 -12.06
N ASN A 19 -1.79 6.38 -12.76
CA ASN A 19 -1.92 6.14 -14.19
C ASN A 19 -3.11 5.25 -14.54
N SER A 20 -3.55 4.42 -13.62
CA SER A 20 -4.74 3.58 -13.78
C SER A 20 -6.05 4.32 -13.45
N GLY A 21 -5.96 5.60 -13.10
CA GLY A 21 -7.13 6.43 -12.84
C GLY A 21 -7.58 6.46 -11.39
N ILE A 22 -6.76 5.95 -10.46
CA ILE A 22 -7.09 5.96 -9.04
C ILE A 22 -6.55 7.23 -8.41
N GLN A 23 -7.40 7.90 -7.63
CA GLN A 23 -6.99 9.05 -6.84
C GLN A 23 -6.33 8.54 -5.56
N VAL A 24 -5.00 8.58 -5.50
CA VAL A 24 -4.26 8.12 -4.32
C VAL A 24 -4.13 9.29 -3.35
N ASP A 25 -4.82 9.21 -2.22
CA ASP A 25 -4.71 10.23 -1.17
C ASP A 25 -3.38 10.10 -0.43
N SER A 26 -3.03 8.88 -0.07
CA SER A 26 -1.72 8.60 0.55
C SER A 26 -1.43 7.11 0.53
N ILE A 27 -0.17 6.77 0.83
CA ILE A 27 0.27 5.40 1.03
C ILE A 27 0.96 5.33 2.38
N ALA A 28 0.64 4.30 3.15
CA ALA A 28 1.24 4.06 4.46
C ALA A 28 1.95 2.71 4.48
N LEU A 29 2.94 2.59 5.35
CA LEU A 29 3.61 1.33 5.67
C LEU A 29 3.18 0.87 7.06
N PHE A 30 3.19 -0.45 7.25
CA PHE A 30 2.99 -1.06 8.56
C PHE A 30 3.85 -2.34 8.66
N GLY A 31 3.82 -3.00 9.81
CA GLY A 31 4.55 -4.24 10.00
C GLY A 31 6.06 -4.08 9.94
N SER A 32 6.76 -5.08 9.40
CA SER A 32 8.22 -5.14 9.41
C SER A 32 8.88 -4.05 8.56
N ALA A 33 8.22 -3.56 7.53
CA ALA A 33 8.72 -2.44 6.72
C ALA A 33 8.86 -1.16 7.55
N LEU A 34 7.98 -0.98 8.53
CA LEU A 34 7.99 0.19 9.41
C LEU A 34 9.03 0.06 10.51
N THR A 35 9.21 -1.14 11.07
CA THR A 35 10.11 -1.37 12.20
C THR A 35 11.55 -1.63 11.79
N GLY A 36 11.83 -1.87 10.52
CA GLY A 36 13.15 -2.21 10.03
C GLY A 36 13.54 -3.66 10.21
N ASP A 37 12.63 -4.52 10.63
CA ASP A 37 12.87 -5.96 10.85
C ASP A 37 12.68 -6.80 9.59
N MET A 38 12.78 -6.18 8.41
CA MET A 38 12.58 -6.88 7.16
C MET A 38 13.73 -7.82 6.84
N HIS A 39 13.38 -9.03 6.42
CA HIS A 39 14.27 -10.02 5.86
C HIS A 39 14.03 -10.10 4.34
N ASP A 40 14.91 -10.81 3.63
CA ASP A 40 14.78 -10.96 2.17
C ASP A 40 13.46 -11.64 1.75
N ASP A 41 12.91 -12.48 2.63
CA ASP A 41 11.65 -13.19 2.38
C ASP A 41 10.42 -12.44 2.91
N SER A 42 10.60 -11.26 3.49
CA SER A 42 9.48 -10.50 4.07
C SER A 42 8.65 -9.83 2.99
N ASP A 43 7.32 -9.84 3.17
CA ASP A 43 6.42 -9.04 2.37
C ASP A 43 6.46 -7.59 2.85
N ILE A 44 6.30 -6.65 1.92
CA ILE A 44 6.12 -5.25 2.30
C ILE A 44 4.64 -5.04 2.60
N ASP A 45 4.34 -4.63 3.82
CA ASP A 45 2.97 -4.35 4.25
C ASP A 45 2.61 -2.91 3.94
N ILE A 46 1.66 -2.72 3.03
CA ILE A 46 1.30 -1.42 2.45
C ILE A 46 -0.19 -1.17 2.62
N ILE A 47 -0.54 0.07 2.96
CA ILE A 47 -1.92 0.54 2.93
C ILE A 47 -2.04 1.59 1.84
N VAL A 48 -2.94 1.37 0.88
CA VAL A 48 -3.30 2.36 -0.14
C VAL A 48 -4.58 3.05 0.33
N ILE A 49 -4.52 4.36 0.45
CA ILE A 49 -5.62 5.17 0.96
C ILE A 49 -6.19 5.98 -0.20
N SER A 50 -7.46 5.78 -0.51
CA SER A 50 -8.13 6.46 -1.62
C SER A 50 -9.61 6.66 -1.36
N VAL A 51 -10.12 7.84 -1.72
CA VAL A 51 -11.56 8.11 -1.73
C VAL A 51 -12.30 7.18 -2.70
N ASP A 52 -11.60 6.65 -3.71
CA ASP A 52 -12.19 5.76 -4.69
C ASP A 52 -12.60 4.41 -4.10
N PHE A 53 -12.15 4.09 -2.90
CA PHE A 53 -12.53 2.85 -2.22
C PHE A 53 -13.81 2.97 -1.39
N ARG A 54 -14.37 4.17 -1.28
CA ARG A 54 -15.64 4.36 -0.58
C ARG A 54 -16.74 3.57 -1.28
N ASP A 55 -17.62 2.97 -0.49
CA ASP A 55 -18.79 2.24 -0.99
C ASP A 55 -18.46 1.04 -1.90
N LYS A 56 -17.22 0.54 -1.81
CA LYS A 56 -16.78 -0.62 -2.55
C LYS A 56 -16.35 -1.74 -1.61
N ASP A 57 -16.71 -2.96 -1.96
CA ASP A 57 -16.27 -4.13 -1.20
C ASP A 57 -14.81 -4.49 -1.54
N ILE A 58 -14.29 -5.48 -0.82
CA ILE A 58 -12.89 -5.89 -0.98
C ILE A 58 -12.57 -6.37 -2.40
N PHE A 59 -13.52 -7.03 -3.07
CA PHE A 59 -13.31 -7.54 -4.42
C PHE A 59 -13.31 -6.42 -5.46
N GLU A 60 -14.20 -5.45 -5.31
CA GLU A 60 -14.25 -4.29 -6.19
C GLU A 60 -12.96 -3.47 -6.08
N ARG A 61 -12.47 -3.28 -4.86
CA ARG A 61 -11.20 -2.59 -4.61
C ARG A 61 -10.03 -3.32 -5.25
N ALA A 62 -9.98 -4.64 -5.09
CA ALA A 62 -8.92 -5.46 -5.66
C ALA A 62 -8.88 -5.35 -7.20
N LYS A 63 -10.03 -5.31 -7.85
CA LYS A 63 -10.09 -5.12 -9.30
C LYS A 63 -9.49 -3.80 -9.76
N LEU A 64 -9.68 -2.74 -8.98
CA LEU A 64 -9.13 -1.43 -9.31
C LEU A 64 -7.61 -1.38 -9.21
N THR A 65 -7.04 -2.12 -8.26
CA THR A 65 -5.61 -2.05 -7.93
C THR A 65 -4.79 -3.19 -8.49
N MET A 66 -5.43 -4.21 -9.06
CA MET A 66 -4.75 -5.44 -9.48
C MET A 66 -3.64 -5.19 -10.50
N PHE A 67 -3.91 -4.43 -11.55
CA PHE A 67 -2.92 -4.20 -12.60
C PHE A 67 -1.69 -3.42 -12.10
N PRO A 68 -1.85 -2.29 -11.39
CA PRO A 68 -0.71 -1.60 -10.79
C PRO A 68 0.11 -2.49 -9.85
N GLU A 69 -0.56 -3.33 -9.05
CA GLU A 69 0.13 -4.23 -8.13
C GLU A 69 0.95 -5.28 -8.87
N ILE A 70 0.37 -5.88 -9.92
CA ILE A 70 1.06 -6.88 -10.74
C ILE A 70 2.28 -6.25 -11.42
N MET A 71 2.14 -5.05 -11.97
CA MET A 71 3.24 -4.37 -12.66
C MET A 71 4.38 -4.06 -11.70
N THR A 72 4.06 -3.64 -10.49
CA THR A 72 5.07 -3.35 -9.46
C THR A 72 5.75 -4.65 -9.01
N LEU A 73 4.99 -5.72 -8.79
CA LEU A 73 5.53 -7.01 -8.43
C LEU A 73 6.50 -7.55 -9.50
N ARG A 74 6.12 -7.42 -10.78
CA ARG A 74 6.96 -7.87 -11.89
C ARG A 74 8.28 -7.10 -11.98
N LYS A 75 8.23 -5.80 -11.70
CA LYS A 75 9.42 -4.94 -11.79
C LYS A 75 10.40 -5.22 -10.67
N PHE A 76 9.93 -5.29 -9.44
CA PHE A 76 10.79 -5.39 -8.27
C PHE A 76 10.95 -6.81 -7.73
N LYS A 77 10.02 -7.70 -8.07
CA LYS A 77 10.01 -9.10 -7.62
C LYS A 77 10.03 -9.23 -6.10
N VAL A 78 9.37 -8.30 -5.41
CA VAL A 78 9.21 -8.29 -3.97
C VAL A 78 7.73 -8.46 -3.63
N PRO A 79 7.38 -9.47 -2.84
CA PRO A 79 5.98 -9.65 -2.43
C PRO A 79 5.47 -8.48 -1.62
N MET A 80 4.21 -8.12 -1.83
CA MET A 80 3.55 -7.02 -1.14
C MET A 80 2.23 -7.53 -0.55
N ASP A 81 1.93 -7.11 0.67
CA ASP A 81 0.63 -7.31 1.29
C ASP A 81 -0.07 -5.95 1.33
N ILE A 82 -1.08 -5.78 0.49
CA ILE A 82 -1.69 -4.47 0.27
C ILE A 82 -3.11 -4.46 0.80
N LEU A 83 -3.38 -3.52 1.70
CA LEU A 83 -4.72 -3.21 2.17
C LEU A 83 -5.20 -1.93 1.48
N ASN A 84 -6.40 -1.96 0.93
CA ASN A 84 -7.03 -0.82 0.28
C ASN A 84 -8.09 -0.24 1.21
N MET A 85 -7.91 1.01 1.61
CA MET A 85 -8.79 1.66 2.58
C MET A 85 -9.25 3.03 2.09
N SER A 86 -10.46 3.40 2.47
CA SER A 86 -10.88 4.79 2.36
C SER A 86 -10.18 5.62 3.45
N PRO A 87 -10.12 6.95 3.31
CA PRO A 87 -9.54 7.80 4.35
C PRO A 87 -10.20 7.61 5.71
N GLU A 88 -11.51 7.39 5.73
CA GLU A 88 -12.27 7.20 6.97
C GLU A 88 -11.89 5.87 7.65
N GLU A 89 -11.73 4.82 6.87
CA GLU A 89 -11.30 3.52 7.39
C GLU A 89 -9.89 3.58 7.97
N TYR A 90 -9.01 4.30 7.30
CA TYR A 90 -7.64 4.46 7.78
C TYR A 90 -7.61 5.24 9.10
N GLU A 91 -8.39 6.31 9.21
CA GLU A 91 -8.49 7.08 10.44
C GLU A 91 -9.04 6.23 11.59
N GLU A 92 -10.06 5.42 11.32
CA GLU A 92 -10.63 4.51 12.31
C GLU A 92 -9.60 3.48 12.79
N LEU A 93 -8.80 2.93 11.87
CA LEU A 93 -7.73 2.00 12.19
C LEU A 93 -6.72 2.63 13.14
N ASN A 94 -6.29 3.86 12.87
CA ASN A 94 -5.34 4.58 13.70
C ASN A 94 -5.91 4.88 15.10
N GLN A 95 -7.18 5.18 15.20
CA GLN A 95 -7.83 5.43 16.50
C GLN A 95 -7.87 4.18 17.36
N LYS A 96 -8.03 3.02 16.74
CA LYS A 96 -8.05 1.74 17.47
C LYS A 96 -6.66 1.30 17.93
N LEU A 97 -5.61 1.87 17.35
CA LEU A 97 -4.21 1.60 17.73
C LEU A 97 -3.84 0.12 17.78
N MET A 98 -4.42 -0.67 16.88
CA MET A 98 -4.15 -2.10 16.85
C MET A 98 -2.73 -2.40 16.38
N PHE A 99 -2.15 -1.51 15.57
CA PHE A 99 -0.76 -1.59 15.13
C PHE A 99 -0.33 -0.20 14.61
N GLN A 100 0.99 -0.01 14.52
CA GLN A 100 1.54 1.26 14.06
C GLN A 100 1.56 1.33 12.53
N THR A 101 1.25 2.50 12.01
CA THR A 101 1.34 2.83 10.59
C THR A 101 2.07 4.15 10.41
N LYS A 102 2.63 4.35 9.21
CA LYS A 102 3.31 5.60 8.86
C LYS A 102 2.99 5.97 7.42
N ILE A 103 2.48 7.18 7.22
CA ILE A 103 2.30 7.73 5.87
C ILE A 103 3.67 7.98 5.25
N VAL A 104 3.91 7.46 4.06
CA VAL A 104 5.21 7.58 3.36
C VAL A 104 5.11 8.21 1.97
N ALA A 105 3.88 8.34 1.47
CA ALA A 105 3.69 8.99 0.15
C ALA A 105 2.31 9.63 0.03
#